data_f12c492ed51a341da0a163823ece5220
#
_entry.id   f12c492ed51a341da0a163823ece5220
#
_cell.length_a   1.000
_cell.length_b   1.000
_cell.length_c   1.000
_cell.angle_alpha   90.00
_cell.angle_beta   90.00
_cell.angle_gamma   90.00
#
_symmetry.space_group_name_H-M   'P 1'
#
loop_
_entity.id
_entity.type
_entity.pdbx_description
1 polymer ?
#
loop_
_entity_poly.entity_id
_entity_poly.type
_entity_poly.pdbx_seq_one_letter_code
_entity_poly.pdbx_strand_id
1 'polypeptide(L)'
;LKALIMPFILRRTKAQVAQELPQKTELLKEFEFEPKQKDMYQGITRALEEKLIDLFAEQGAQKSKLAFLEALLKLRQICCHPKLIEPETQAGSAKLEWLTTHLPLMLSLGRKVIIFSQFTSALDLIAERLNDINIKFSMLTGQTRHRDKVIDEFTSGKTSVFLISLKAGGTGLNLTQADTVIHFDPWWNPAVEKQATDRAYRIGQTNPVFVYKLIMSNSIEQKVFKMQQDKQALVDALFTDKSMSFTSFDEQQMLSLIKS
;
A
#
# COMPACT_ATOMS: atom_id res chain seq x y z
N LEU A 1 8.40 29.63 -15.47
CA LEU A 1 9.09 29.02 -14.33
C LEU A 1 9.95 27.83 -14.78
N LYS A 2 9.41 26.87 -15.58
CA LYS A 2 10.13 25.67 -16.04
C LYS A 2 11.43 26.00 -16.78
N ALA A 3 11.42 26.95 -17.74
CA ALA A 3 12.61 27.36 -18.48
C ALA A 3 13.71 28.01 -17.62
N LEU A 4 13.32 28.67 -16.51
CA LEU A 4 14.25 29.30 -15.57
C LEU A 4 14.90 28.31 -14.59
N ILE A 5 14.22 27.20 -14.28
CA ILE A 5 14.66 26.22 -13.27
C ILE A 5 15.41 25.05 -13.94
N MET A 6 15.06 24.71 -15.19
CA MET A 6 15.68 23.60 -15.94
C MET A 6 17.22 23.56 -15.89
N PRO A 7 17.96 24.68 -16.02
CA PRO A 7 19.43 24.64 -15.93
C PRO A 7 19.98 24.25 -14.56
N PHE A 8 19.18 24.36 -13.49
CA PHE A 8 19.57 24.08 -12.11
C PHE A 8 19.06 22.74 -11.58
N ILE A 9 18.26 22.01 -12.38
CA ILE A 9 17.70 20.69 -12.00
C ILE A 9 18.33 19.60 -12.85
N LEU A 10 19.17 18.79 -12.26
CA LEU A 10 19.66 17.56 -12.85
C LEU A 10 18.78 16.39 -12.39
N ARG A 11 17.75 16.03 -13.15
CA ARG A 11 16.93 14.85 -12.89
C ARG A 11 17.40 13.69 -13.77
N ARG A 12 17.94 12.66 -13.16
CA ARG A 12 18.27 11.39 -13.82
C ARG A 12 17.31 10.30 -13.37
N THR A 13 16.76 9.55 -14.30
CA THR A 13 15.96 8.36 -13.99
C THR A 13 16.88 7.16 -13.78
N LYS A 14 16.45 6.17 -12.98
CA LYS A 14 17.20 4.93 -12.77
C LYS A 14 17.50 4.22 -14.10
N ALA A 15 16.55 4.22 -15.04
CA ALA A 15 16.74 3.64 -16.37
C ALA A 15 17.90 4.29 -17.16
N GLN A 16 18.22 5.57 -16.90
CA GLN A 16 19.30 6.28 -17.58
C GLN A 16 20.67 6.08 -16.93
N VAL A 17 20.73 5.84 -15.62
CA VAL A 17 22.00 5.86 -14.86
C VAL A 17 22.36 4.50 -14.24
N ALA A 18 21.45 3.55 -14.20
CA ALA A 18 21.65 2.25 -13.57
C ALA A 18 21.29 1.13 -14.54
N GLN A 19 22.01 1.06 -15.66
CA GLN A 19 21.88 -0.02 -16.67
C GLN A 19 22.22 -1.41 -16.10
N GLU A 20 22.91 -1.46 -14.96
CA GLU A 20 23.28 -2.69 -14.25
C GLU A 20 22.14 -3.27 -13.39
N LEU A 21 21.03 -2.52 -13.20
CA LEU A 21 19.92 -3.03 -12.39
C LEU A 21 19.21 -4.19 -13.11
N PRO A 22 18.93 -5.30 -12.38
CA PRO A 22 18.20 -6.41 -12.93
C PRO A 22 16.76 -6.02 -13.30
N GLN A 23 16.08 -6.91 -14.00
CA GLN A 23 14.68 -6.69 -14.39
C GLN A 23 13.79 -6.48 -13.16
N LYS A 24 12.88 -5.50 -13.25
CA LYS A 24 11.80 -5.28 -12.29
C LYS A 24 10.46 -5.61 -12.96
N THR A 25 9.69 -6.51 -12.35
CA THR A 25 8.35 -6.91 -12.80
C THR A 25 7.31 -6.47 -11.78
N GLU A 26 6.35 -5.64 -12.20
CA GLU A 26 5.23 -5.22 -11.36
C GLU A 26 3.99 -6.05 -11.71
N LEU A 27 3.35 -6.62 -10.69
CA LEU A 27 2.22 -7.53 -10.80
C LEU A 27 1.05 -6.97 -9.98
N LEU A 28 -0.04 -6.62 -10.64
CA LEU A 28 -1.29 -6.30 -9.98
C LEU A 28 -2.03 -7.60 -9.68
N LYS A 29 -2.40 -7.80 -8.41
CA LYS A 29 -3.24 -8.89 -7.95
C LYS A 29 -4.57 -8.34 -7.47
N GLU A 30 -5.62 -8.64 -8.21
CA GLU A 30 -6.99 -8.27 -7.87
C GLU A 30 -7.69 -9.44 -7.18
N PHE A 31 -8.44 -9.13 -6.13
CA PHE A 31 -9.15 -10.11 -5.30
C PHE A 31 -10.62 -9.75 -5.21
N GLU A 32 -11.47 -10.75 -5.33
CA GLU A 32 -12.86 -10.63 -4.93
C GLU A 32 -12.98 -10.75 -3.40
N PHE A 33 -13.93 -10.02 -2.83
CA PHE A 33 -14.23 -10.13 -1.41
C PHE A 33 -14.74 -11.53 -1.06
N GLU A 34 -14.31 -12.06 0.07
CA GLU A 34 -14.99 -13.19 0.67
C GLU A 34 -16.42 -12.82 1.10
N PRO A 35 -17.37 -13.76 1.14
CA PRO A 35 -18.79 -13.44 1.36
C PRO A 35 -19.03 -12.55 2.58
N LYS A 36 -18.51 -12.93 3.75
CA LYS A 36 -18.67 -12.14 4.99
C LYS A 36 -17.94 -10.78 4.92
N GLN A 37 -16.76 -10.74 4.30
CA GLN A 37 -16.02 -9.49 4.09
C GLN A 37 -16.79 -8.56 3.15
N LYS A 38 -17.43 -9.10 2.11
CA LYS A 38 -18.27 -8.36 1.17
C LYS A 38 -19.48 -7.74 1.86
N ASP A 39 -20.18 -8.54 2.66
CA ASP A 39 -21.36 -8.07 3.38
C ASP A 39 -21.00 -6.90 4.33
N MET A 40 -19.89 -7.05 5.06
CA MET A 40 -19.38 -5.98 5.94
C MET A 40 -18.98 -4.73 5.14
N TYR A 41 -18.26 -4.90 4.02
CA TYR A 41 -17.85 -3.78 3.17
C TYR A 41 -19.08 -3.03 2.65
N GLN A 42 -20.06 -3.73 2.10
CA GLN A 42 -21.30 -3.13 1.57
C GLN A 42 -22.14 -2.47 2.66
N GLY A 43 -22.28 -3.10 3.83
CA GLY A 43 -23.02 -2.55 4.97
C GLY A 43 -22.41 -1.23 5.43
N ILE A 44 -21.09 -1.20 5.61
CA ILE A 44 -20.38 0.02 6.01
C ILE A 44 -20.41 1.08 4.91
N THR A 45 -20.29 0.69 3.64
CA THR A 45 -20.41 1.63 2.51
C THR A 45 -21.74 2.36 2.54
N ARG A 46 -22.86 1.64 2.70
CA ARG A 46 -24.21 2.25 2.77
C ARG A 46 -24.35 3.20 3.95
N ALA A 47 -23.95 2.77 5.15
CA ALA A 47 -24.02 3.60 6.35
C ALA A 47 -23.16 4.88 6.24
N LEU A 48 -22.00 4.80 5.60
CA LEU A 48 -21.13 5.94 5.38
C LEU A 48 -21.69 6.88 4.30
N GLU A 49 -22.30 6.33 3.25
CA GLU A 49 -22.94 7.11 2.18
C GLU A 49 -24.11 7.93 2.76
N GLU A 50 -25.04 7.29 3.50
CA GLU A 50 -26.15 7.96 4.16
C GLU A 50 -25.65 9.08 5.08
N LYS A 51 -24.70 8.78 5.97
CA LYS A 51 -24.10 9.77 6.87
C LYS A 51 -23.49 10.97 6.14
N LEU A 52 -22.82 10.73 5.01
CA LEU A 52 -22.21 11.82 4.25
C LEU A 52 -23.24 12.68 3.52
N ILE A 53 -24.32 12.09 3.00
CA ILE A 53 -25.42 12.83 2.37
C ILE A 53 -26.04 13.78 3.39
N ASP A 54 -26.33 13.30 4.61
CA ASP A 54 -26.90 14.11 5.68
C ASP A 54 -25.94 15.26 6.07
N LEU A 55 -24.65 14.96 6.24
CA LEU A 55 -23.64 15.96 6.57
C LEU A 55 -23.45 17.01 5.48
N PHE A 56 -23.54 16.64 4.19
CA PHE A 56 -23.47 17.60 3.10
C PHE A 56 -24.69 18.54 3.10
N ALA A 57 -25.89 18.01 3.36
CA ALA A 57 -27.10 18.81 3.46
C ALA A 57 -27.06 19.81 4.63
N GLU A 58 -26.52 19.39 5.80
CA GLU A 58 -26.49 20.23 7.01
C GLU A 58 -25.31 21.21 7.05
N GLN A 59 -24.11 20.79 6.64
CA GLN A 59 -22.86 21.51 6.93
C GLN A 59 -22.07 21.92 5.69
N GLY A 60 -22.44 21.41 4.52
CA GLY A 60 -21.75 21.62 3.24
C GLY A 60 -20.42 20.86 3.14
N ALA A 61 -19.87 20.80 1.92
CA ALA A 61 -18.70 19.98 1.57
C ALA A 61 -17.46 20.22 2.42
N GLN A 62 -17.22 21.46 2.85
CA GLN A 62 -15.98 21.80 3.54
C GLN A 62 -15.89 21.22 4.96
N LYS A 63 -16.98 21.21 5.69
CA LYS A 63 -17.06 20.64 7.04
C LYS A 63 -17.15 19.11 7.01
N SER A 64 -17.72 18.55 5.95
CA SER A 64 -17.89 17.12 5.78
C SER A 64 -16.62 16.38 5.31
N LYS A 65 -15.55 17.12 4.95
CA LYS A 65 -14.27 16.52 4.50
C LYS A 65 -13.64 15.57 5.51
N LEU A 66 -13.73 15.90 6.80
CA LEU A 66 -13.18 15.04 7.85
C LEU A 66 -13.94 13.70 7.93
N ALA A 67 -15.27 13.75 7.86
CA ALA A 67 -16.11 12.55 7.85
C ALA A 67 -15.86 11.70 6.59
N PHE A 68 -15.66 12.36 5.45
CA PHE A 68 -15.27 11.66 4.21
C PHE A 68 -13.92 10.95 4.34
N LEU A 69 -12.91 11.61 4.91
CA LEU A 69 -11.59 10.97 5.13
C LEU A 69 -11.67 9.80 6.11
N GLU A 70 -12.51 9.92 7.15
CA GLU A 70 -12.80 8.82 8.07
C GLU A 70 -13.48 7.64 7.36
N ALA A 71 -14.46 7.95 6.50
CA ALA A 71 -15.13 6.94 5.68
C ALA A 71 -14.15 6.17 4.77
N LEU A 72 -13.29 6.91 4.06
CA LEU A 72 -12.25 6.31 3.22
C LEU A 72 -11.29 5.42 4.02
N LEU A 73 -10.91 5.88 5.22
CA LEU A 73 -10.03 5.10 6.09
C LEU A 73 -10.68 3.76 6.47
N LYS A 74 -11.95 3.78 6.90
CA LYS A 74 -12.70 2.57 7.27
C LYS A 74 -12.85 1.59 6.10
N LEU A 75 -13.23 2.08 4.92
CA LEU A 75 -13.37 1.25 3.73
C LEU A 75 -12.05 0.58 3.33
N ARG A 76 -10.94 1.29 3.44
CA ARG A 76 -9.60 0.73 3.17
C ARG A 76 -9.18 -0.29 4.22
N GLN A 77 -9.51 -0.07 5.49
CA GLN A 77 -9.25 -1.04 6.55
C GLN A 77 -9.97 -2.36 6.29
N ILE A 78 -11.24 -2.34 5.87
CA ILE A 78 -11.96 -3.58 5.51
C ILE A 78 -11.34 -4.27 4.31
N CYS A 79 -10.86 -3.53 3.32
CA CYS A 79 -10.13 -4.11 2.19
C CYS A 79 -8.87 -4.86 2.63
N CYS A 80 -8.19 -4.40 3.69
CA CYS A 80 -7.07 -5.13 4.29
C CYS A 80 -7.54 -6.35 5.07
N HIS A 81 -8.38 -6.13 6.09
CA HIS A 81 -8.96 -7.18 6.92
C HIS A 81 -10.15 -6.65 7.73
N PRO A 82 -11.30 -7.38 7.79
CA PRO A 82 -12.48 -6.97 8.57
C PRO A 82 -12.19 -6.72 10.06
N LYS A 83 -11.29 -7.47 10.68
CA LYS A 83 -10.87 -7.28 12.08
C LYS A 83 -10.30 -5.89 12.40
N LEU A 84 -9.88 -5.12 11.40
CA LEU A 84 -9.42 -3.74 11.60
C LEU A 84 -10.56 -2.77 11.98
N ILE A 85 -11.79 -3.16 11.71
CA ILE A 85 -13.01 -2.40 12.06
C ILE A 85 -13.77 -3.10 13.19
N GLU A 86 -13.91 -4.41 13.13
CA GLU A 86 -14.64 -5.24 14.08
C GLU A 86 -13.75 -6.38 14.55
N PRO A 87 -13.00 -6.19 15.66
CA PRO A 87 -11.98 -7.16 16.13
C PRO A 87 -12.51 -8.56 16.38
N GLU A 88 -13.77 -8.68 16.83
CA GLU A 88 -14.41 -9.96 17.18
C GLU A 88 -15.00 -10.69 15.96
N THR A 89 -14.92 -10.10 14.76
CA THR A 89 -15.49 -10.73 13.56
C THR A 89 -14.77 -12.02 13.19
N GLN A 90 -15.54 -12.96 12.67
CA GLN A 90 -15.03 -14.21 12.08
C GLN A 90 -14.87 -14.11 10.55
N ALA A 91 -14.99 -12.91 9.99
CA ALA A 91 -14.76 -12.70 8.57
C ALA A 91 -13.29 -12.78 8.23
N GLY A 92 -12.94 -13.52 7.18
CA GLY A 92 -11.59 -13.64 6.66
C GLY A 92 -11.19 -12.47 5.76
N SER A 93 -10.00 -12.56 5.19
CA SER A 93 -9.47 -11.59 4.22
C SER A 93 -8.83 -12.34 3.05
N ALA A 94 -9.38 -12.12 1.85
CA ALA A 94 -8.85 -12.74 0.63
C ALA A 94 -7.37 -12.42 0.39
N LYS A 95 -6.92 -11.21 0.75
CA LYS A 95 -5.50 -10.82 0.66
C LYS A 95 -4.63 -11.61 1.63
N LEU A 96 -5.09 -11.79 2.87
CA LEU A 96 -4.34 -12.52 3.89
C LEU A 96 -4.27 -14.00 3.54
N GLU A 97 -5.36 -14.60 3.06
CA GLU A 97 -5.39 -15.98 2.57
C GLU A 97 -4.41 -16.20 1.41
N TRP A 98 -4.43 -15.28 0.42
CA TRP A 98 -3.46 -15.34 -0.67
C TRP A 98 -2.03 -15.26 -0.16
N LEU A 99 -1.76 -14.34 0.76
CA LEU A 99 -0.42 -14.15 1.31
C LEU A 99 0.06 -15.42 2.01
N THR A 100 -0.75 -16.01 2.88
CA THR A 100 -0.38 -17.21 3.64
C THR A 100 -0.22 -18.45 2.76
N THR A 101 -0.91 -18.50 1.62
CA THR A 101 -0.77 -19.59 0.65
C THR A 101 0.50 -19.44 -0.20
N HIS A 102 0.81 -18.22 -0.66
CA HIS A 102 1.88 -18.00 -1.64
C HIS A 102 3.24 -17.70 -1.00
N LEU A 103 3.25 -17.10 0.20
CA LEU A 103 4.49 -16.75 0.86
C LEU A 103 5.40 -17.96 1.13
N PRO A 104 4.90 -19.11 1.66
CA PRO A 104 5.72 -20.31 1.82
C PRO A 104 6.35 -20.78 0.52
N LEU A 105 5.63 -20.71 -0.60
CA LEU A 105 6.13 -21.05 -1.94
C LEU A 105 7.25 -20.10 -2.38
N MET A 106 7.09 -18.80 -2.14
CA MET A 106 8.15 -17.81 -2.45
C MET A 106 9.41 -18.09 -1.62
N LEU A 107 9.25 -18.41 -0.34
CA LEU A 107 10.37 -18.70 0.57
C LEU A 107 11.06 -20.02 0.20
N SER A 108 10.34 -21.06 -0.24
CA SER A 108 10.92 -22.32 -0.69
C SER A 108 11.78 -22.16 -1.96
N LEU A 109 11.51 -21.11 -2.75
CA LEU A 109 12.32 -20.71 -3.90
C LEU A 109 13.52 -19.83 -3.51
N GLY A 110 13.81 -19.67 -2.20
CA GLY A 110 14.92 -18.87 -1.70
C GLY A 110 14.70 -17.37 -1.75
N ARG A 111 13.46 -16.89 -2.02
CA ARG A 111 13.16 -15.46 -2.11
C ARG A 111 13.16 -14.80 -0.73
N LYS A 112 13.56 -13.54 -0.71
CA LYS A 112 13.43 -12.66 0.46
C LYS A 112 12.37 -11.61 0.19
N VAL A 113 11.36 -11.58 1.06
CA VAL A 113 10.10 -10.86 0.84
C VAL A 113 9.97 -9.68 1.80
N ILE A 114 9.69 -8.50 1.26
CA ILE A 114 9.27 -7.33 2.04
C ILE A 114 7.77 -7.13 1.84
N ILE A 115 7.05 -6.94 2.93
CA ILE A 115 5.61 -6.66 2.92
C ILE A 115 5.41 -5.26 3.51
N PHE A 116 4.89 -4.35 2.69
CA PHE A 116 4.54 -3.01 3.10
C PHE A 116 3.04 -2.89 3.36
N SER A 117 2.68 -2.22 4.45
CA SER A 117 1.33 -1.72 4.71
C SER A 117 1.38 -0.34 5.34
N GLN A 118 0.35 0.47 5.10
CA GLN A 118 0.18 1.72 5.85
C GLN A 118 -0.40 1.49 7.24
N PHE A 119 -1.16 0.38 7.42
CA PHE A 119 -1.81 0.01 8.67
C PHE A 119 -0.89 -0.90 9.49
N THR A 120 -0.40 -0.41 10.63
CA THR A 120 0.38 -1.24 11.55
C THR A 120 -0.44 -2.40 12.08
N SER A 121 -1.74 -2.18 12.35
CA SER A 121 -2.67 -3.25 12.75
C SER A 121 -2.86 -4.33 11.69
N ALA A 122 -2.75 -4.01 10.39
CA ALA A 122 -2.73 -5.04 9.35
C ALA A 122 -1.43 -5.85 9.39
N LEU A 123 -0.29 -5.19 9.66
CA LEU A 123 0.99 -5.91 9.85
C LEU A 123 0.94 -6.81 11.08
N ASP A 124 0.25 -6.39 12.16
CA ASP A 124 0.07 -7.22 13.36
C ASP A 124 -0.73 -8.50 13.04
N LEU A 125 -1.82 -8.39 12.27
CA LEU A 125 -2.59 -9.55 11.80
C LEU A 125 -1.80 -10.47 10.87
N ILE A 126 -0.97 -9.90 10.00
CA ILE A 126 -0.06 -10.67 9.16
C ILE A 126 0.96 -11.39 10.04
N ALA A 127 1.54 -10.71 11.03
CA ALA A 127 2.52 -11.27 11.96
C ALA A 127 1.93 -12.44 12.77
N GLU A 128 0.70 -12.28 13.29
CA GLU A 128 -0.04 -13.34 13.96
C GLU A 128 -0.16 -14.58 13.05
N ARG A 129 -0.61 -14.38 11.82
CA ARG A 129 -0.78 -15.47 10.86
C ARG A 129 0.52 -16.13 10.44
N LEU A 130 1.61 -15.36 10.32
CA LEU A 130 2.94 -15.92 10.04
C LEU A 130 3.47 -16.79 11.19
N ASN A 131 3.18 -16.39 12.44
CA ASN A 131 3.51 -17.20 13.63
C ASN A 131 2.73 -18.53 13.62
N ASP A 132 1.44 -18.52 13.28
CA ASP A 132 0.60 -19.74 13.19
C ASP A 132 1.19 -20.77 12.21
N ILE A 133 1.81 -20.31 11.14
CA ILE A 133 2.45 -21.17 10.12
C ILE A 133 3.97 -21.28 10.29
N ASN A 134 4.51 -20.88 11.46
CA ASN A 134 5.92 -20.98 11.83
C ASN A 134 6.91 -20.29 10.87
N ILE A 135 6.52 -19.18 10.24
CA ILE A 135 7.41 -18.36 9.41
C ILE A 135 8.03 -17.26 10.27
N LYS A 136 9.37 -17.25 10.36
CA LYS A 136 10.13 -16.19 11.03
C LYS A 136 10.15 -14.92 10.19
N PHE A 137 9.92 -13.79 10.83
CA PHE A 137 9.92 -12.47 10.19
C PHE A 137 10.60 -11.42 11.08
N SER A 138 11.04 -10.35 10.46
CA SER A 138 11.41 -9.10 11.13
C SER A 138 10.27 -8.09 10.94
N MET A 139 10.06 -7.16 11.88
CA MET A 139 8.98 -6.17 11.80
C MET A 139 9.48 -4.77 12.18
N LEU A 140 9.25 -3.80 11.29
CA LEU A 140 9.65 -2.40 11.47
C LEU A 140 8.44 -1.47 11.36
N THR A 141 8.08 -0.86 12.48
CA THR A 141 7.01 0.14 12.57
C THR A 141 7.52 1.43 13.21
N GLY A 142 6.66 2.44 13.32
CA GLY A 142 6.98 3.68 14.04
C GLY A 142 7.30 3.45 15.53
N GLN A 143 6.86 2.34 16.11
CA GLN A 143 7.06 2.01 17.54
C GLN A 143 8.32 1.14 17.79
N THR A 144 9.01 0.68 16.73
CA THR A 144 10.19 -0.17 16.87
C THR A 144 11.35 0.61 17.49
N ARG A 145 11.81 0.19 18.70
CA ARG A 145 12.87 0.86 19.48
C ARG A 145 14.28 0.57 18.94
N HIS A 146 14.58 -0.69 18.60
CA HIS A 146 15.92 -1.14 18.16
C HIS A 146 15.89 -1.41 16.63
N ARG A 147 15.73 -0.33 15.85
CA ARG A 147 15.56 -0.42 14.39
C ARG A 147 16.73 -1.12 13.70
N ASP A 148 17.95 -0.77 14.07
CA ASP A 148 19.16 -1.33 13.46
C ASP A 148 19.24 -2.84 13.66
N LYS A 149 18.92 -3.34 14.86
CA LYS A 149 18.88 -4.78 15.15
C LYS A 149 17.88 -5.52 14.27
N VAL A 150 16.67 -4.96 14.11
CA VAL A 150 15.62 -5.57 13.28
C VAL A 150 16.02 -5.59 11.81
N ILE A 151 16.67 -4.51 11.34
CA ILE A 151 17.20 -4.44 9.98
C ILE A 151 18.31 -5.46 9.77
N ASP A 152 19.24 -5.58 10.73
CA ASP A 152 20.34 -6.55 10.69
C ASP A 152 19.84 -8.01 10.69
N GLU A 153 18.77 -8.32 11.40
CA GLU A 153 18.16 -9.66 11.38
C GLU A 153 17.70 -10.05 9.96
N PHE A 154 17.11 -9.12 9.21
CA PHE A 154 16.71 -9.36 7.84
C PHE A 154 17.90 -9.36 6.88
N THR A 155 18.79 -8.38 6.98
CA THR A 155 19.93 -8.24 6.06
C THR A 155 20.97 -9.34 6.22
N SER A 156 21.17 -9.85 7.46
CA SER A 156 22.03 -11.01 7.73
C SER A 156 21.41 -12.37 7.33
N GLY A 157 20.13 -12.38 6.95
CA GLY A 157 19.43 -13.59 6.52
C GLY A 157 18.88 -14.45 7.66
N LYS A 158 18.84 -13.96 8.90
CA LYS A 158 18.16 -14.64 10.03
C LYS A 158 16.66 -14.77 9.80
N THR A 159 16.07 -13.81 9.09
CA THR A 159 14.68 -13.81 8.64
C THR A 159 14.63 -13.60 7.13
N SER A 160 13.65 -14.21 6.46
CA SER A 160 13.42 -14.06 5.02
C SER A 160 12.20 -13.21 4.69
N VAL A 161 11.45 -12.78 5.71
CA VAL A 161 10.27 -11.92 5.59
C VAL A 161 10.49 -10.66 6.43
N PHE A 162 10.16 -9.51 5.84
CA PHE A 162 10.25 -8.23 6.54
C PHE A 162 8.92 -7.47 6.42
N LEU A 163 8.23 -7.29 7.53
CA LEU A 163 7.01 -6.50 7.65
C LEU A 163 7.38 -5.05 7.93
N ILE A 164 6.98 -4.11 7.09
CA ILE A 164 7.39 -2.71 7.24
C ILE A 164 6.19 -1.79 7.07
N SER A 165 5.96 -0.89 8.04
CA SER A 165 5.00 0.19 7.82
C SER A 165 5.54 1.21 6.83
N LEU A 166 4.71 1.70 5.90
CA LEU A 166 5.12 2.64 4.86
C LEU A 166 5.79 3.91 5.43
N LYS A 167 5.32 4.39 6.59
CA LYS A 167 5.95 5.53 7.29
C LYS A 167 7.35 5.21 7.81
N ALA A 168 7.56 4.02 8.37
CA ALA A 168 8.86 3.61 8.88
C ALA A 168 9.84 3.28 7.74
N GLY A 169 9.35 2.76 6.62
CA GLY A 169 10.13 2.49 5.41
C GLY A 169 10.66 3.75 4.70
N GLY A 170 10.13 4.94 5.02
CA GLY A 170 10.56 6.21 4.41
C GLY A 170 11.98 6.67 4.74
N THR A 171 12.63 6.11 5.74
CA THR A 171 13.97 6.51 6.20
C THR A 171 15.06 5.63 5.61
N GLY A 172 15.78 6.09 4.57
CA GLY A 172 17.11 5.66 4.10
C GLY A 172 17.50 4.17 4.09
N LEU A 173 16.56 3.23 4.27
CA LEU A 173 16.85 1.79 4.37
C LEU A 173 17.49 1.26 3.07
N ASN A 174 18.48 0.39 3.23
CA ASN A 174 19.03 -0.40 2.12
C ASN A 174 18.64 -1.87 2.31
N LEU A 175 17.77 -2.38 1.44
CA LEU A 175 17.18 -3.72 1.55
C LEU A 175 17.37 -4.50 0.24
N THR A 176 18.54 -4.34 -0.40
CA THR A 176 18.89 -5.01 -1.67
C THR A 176 18.96 -6.53 -1.58
N GLN A 177 18.93 -7.10 -0.38
CA GLN A 177 18.79 -8.55 -0.20
C GLN A 177 17.39 -9.07 -0.57
N ALA A 178 16.38 -8.19 -0.56
CA ALA A 178 15.03 -8.57 -0.95
C ALA A 178 14.86 -8.51 -2.48
N ASP A 179 14.28 -9.56 -3.03
CA ASP A 179 13.92 -9.65 -4.44
C ASP A 179 12.41 -9.66 -4.68
N THR A 180 11.62 -9.64 -3.62
CA THR A 180 10.17 -9.62 -3.69
C THR A 180 9.60 -8.55 -2.76
N VAL A 181 8.78 -7.68 -3.31
CA VAL A 181 8.09 -6.60 -2.58
C VAL A 181 6.59 -6.80 -2.73
N ILE A 182 5.85 -6.77 -1.62
CA ILE A 182 4.40 -6.87 -1.59
C ILE A 182 3.85 -5.60 -0.95
N HIS A 183 3.09 -4.81 -1.72
CA HIS A 183 2.25 -3.75 -1.19
C HIS A 183 0.90 -4.36 -0.84
N PHE A 184 0.66 -4.58 0.46
CA PHE A 184 -0.55 -5.23 0.97
C PHE A 184 -1.80 -4.37 0.79
N ASP A 185 -1.63 -3.06 0.90
CA ASP A 185 -2.64 -2.05 0.60
C ASP A 185 -2.02 -0.92 -0.24
N PRO A 186 -2.77 -0.37 -1.23
CA PRO A 186 -2.27 0.72 -2.07
C PRO A 186 -2.20 2.02 -1.28
N TRP A 187 -1.17 2.82 -1.52
CA TRP A 187 -1.05 4.16 -0.96
C TRP A 187 -1.60 5.20 -1.93
N TRP A 188 -2.21 6.27 -1.42
CA TRP A 188 -2.76 7.35 -2.23
C TRP A 188 -1.74 8.03 -3.13
N ASN A 189 -0.49 8.11 -2.69
CA ASN A 189 0.60 8.72 -3.42
C ASN A 189 1.51 7.62 -4.00
N PRO A 190 1.48 7.38 -5.33
CA PRO A 190 2.31 6.36 -5.97
C PRO A 190 3.82 6.62 -5.80
N ALA A 191 4.24 7.88 -5.56
CA ALA A 191 5.64 8.19 -5.31
C ALA A 191 6.15 7.55 -3.99
N VAL A 192 5.30 7.42 -2.98
CA VAL A 192 5.66 6.77 -1.71
C VAL A 192 5.80 5.26 -1.90
N GLU A 193 4.91 4.61 -2.65
CA GLU A 193 5.04 3.18 -3.00
C GLU A 193 6.32 2.94 -3.80
N LYS A 194 6.59 3.78 -4.79
CA LYS A 194 7.82 3.72 -5.58
C LYS A 194 9.05 3.87 -4.69
N GLN A 195 9.03 4.83 -3.77
CA GLN A 195 10.12 5.03 -2.80
C GLN A 195 10.32 3.80 -1.91
N ALA A 196 9.24 3.15 -1.46
CA ALA A 196 9.30 1.92 -0.67
C ALA A 196 9.90 0.77 -1.50
N THR A 197 9.42 0.56 -2.73
CA THR A 197 9.98 -0.42 -3.67
C THR A 197 11.46 -0.15 -3.97
N ASP A 198 11.86 1.11 -4.08
CA ASP A 198 13.23 1.53 -4.35
C ASP A 198 14.22 1.21 -3.21
N ARG A 199 13.77 0.71 -2.07
CA ARG A 199 14.62 0.15 -1.00
C ARG A 199 15.21 -1.22 -1.38
N ALA A 200 14.44 -2.02 -2.11
CA ALA A 200 14.87 -3.31 -2.65
C ALA A 200 15.46 -3.15 -4.07
N TYR A 201 14.83 -2.33 -4.91
CA TYR A 201 15.26 -2.08 -6.29
C TYR A 201 16.24 -0.91 -6.35
N ARG A 202 17.49 -1.16 -6.00
CA ARG A 202 18.55 -0.16 -5.89
C ARG A 202 19.88 -0.73 -6.38
N ILE A 203 20.86 0.13 -6.65
CA ILE A 203 22.28 -0.27 -6.94
C ILE A 203 22.76 -1.21 -5.84
N GLY A 204 23.29 -2.36 -6.25
CA GLY A 204 23.61 -3.49 -5.38
C GLY A 204 22.59 -4.63 -5.38
N GLN A 205 21.45 -4.46 -6.06
CA GLN A 205 20.52 -5.56 -6.33
C GLN A 205 21.05 -6.44 -7.46
N THR A 206 21.14 -7.73 -7.23
CA THR A 206 21.65 -8.73 -8.20
C THR A 206 20.55 -9.62 -8.77
N ASN A 207 19.40 -9.69 -8.10
CA ASN A 207 18.29 -10.57 -8.49
C ASN A 207 17.16 -9.78 -9.17
N PRO A 208 16.42 -10.39 -10.13
CA PRO A 208 15.19 -9.81 -10.64
C PRO A 208 14.20 -9.53 -9.51
N VAL A 209 13.65 -8.30 -9.49
CA VAL A 209 12.73 -7.87 -8.43
C VAL A 209 11.28 -7.99 -8.88
N PHE A 210 10.47 -8.66 -8.07
CA PHE A 210 9.03 -8.79 -8.27
C PHE A 210 8.27 -7.91 -7.28
N VAL A 211 7.38 -7.08 -7.80
CA VAL A 211 6.58 -6.17 -7.00
C VAL A 211 5.10 -6.54 -7.15
N TYR A 212 4.50 -7.02 -6.09
CA TYR A 212 3.07 -7.34 -6.04
C TYR A 212 2.31 -6.18 -5.41
N LYS A 213 1.23 -5.74 -6.08
CA LYS A 213 0.25 -4.80 -5.54
C LYS A 213 -1.05 -5.52 -5.34
N LEU A 214 -1.52 -5.61 -4.09
CA LEU A 214 -2.74 -6.33 -3.74
C LEU A 214 -3.92 -5.37 -3.66
N ILE A 215 -4.96 -5.58 -4.45
CA ILE A 215 -6.13 -4.69 -4.55
C ILE A 215 -7.40 -5.52 -4.48
N MET A 216 -8.38 -5.05 -3.71
CA MET A 216 -9.73 -5.60 -3.73
C MET A 216 -10.50 -5.05 -4.92
N SER A 217 -11.08 -5.94 -5.74
CA SER A 217 -11.96 -5.60 -6.85
C SER A 217 -13.27 -4.96 -6.34
N ASN A 218 -13.88 -4.12 -7.15
CA ASN A 218 -15.15 -3.44 -6.82
C ASN A 218 -15.09 -2.71 -5.46
N SER A 219 -13.97 -2.07 -5.15
CA SER A 219 -13.71 -1.42 -3.89
C SER A 219 -13.11 -0.03 -4.05
N ILE A 220 -13.01 0.68 -2.93
CA ILE A 220 -12.30 1.96 -2.87
C ILE A 220 -10.83 1.84 -3.32
N GLU A 221 -10.18 0.70 -3.07
CA GLU A 221 -8.78 0.50 -3.50
C GLU A 221 -8.66 0.48 -5.02
N GLN A 222 -9.56 -0.20 -5.73
CA GLN A 222 -9.56 -0.24 -7.19
C GLN A 222 -9.84 1.15 -7.79
N LYS A 223 -10.78 1.89 -7.21
CA LYS A 223 -11.08 3.27 -7.65
C LYS A 223 -9.87 4.19 -7.48
N VAL A 224 -9.24 4.14 -6.33
CA VAL A 224 -8.02 4.92 -6.05
C VAL A 224 -6.89 4.55 -6.98
N PHE A 225 -6.67 3.27 -7.21
CA PHE A 225 -5.63 2.79 -8.12
C PHE A 225 -5.87 3.28 -9.56
N LYS A 226 -7.11 3.21 -10.06
CA LYS A 226 -7.48 3.76 -11.38
C LYS A 226 -7.20 5.26 -11.46
N MET A 227 -7.60 6.03 -10.45
CA MET A 227 -7.33 7.46 -10.38
C MET A 227 -5.82 7.78 -10.36
N GLN A 228 -5.00 6.93 -9.72
CA GLN A 228 -3.55 7.07 -9.74
C GLN A 228 -2.98 6.87 -11.15
N GLN A 229 -3.46 5.84 -11.86
CA GLN A 229 -3.05 5.57 -13.25
C GLN A 229 -3.41 6.73 -14.19
N ASP A 230 -4.64 7.23 -14.09
CA ASP A 230 -5.11 8.35 -14.91
C ASP A 230 -4.28 9.62 -14.68
N LYS A 231 -3.95 9.90 -13.41
CA LYS A 231 -3.06 11.03 -13.06
C LYS A 231 -1.63 10.82 -13.50
N GLN A 232 -1.09 9.63 -13.37
CA GLN A 232 0.29 9.33 -13.78
C GLN A 232 0.41 9.54 -15.31
N ALA A 233 -0.57 9.07 -16.09
CA ALA A 233 -0.63 9.31 -17.52
C ALA A 233 -0.70 10.82 -17.84
N LEU A 234 -1.46 11.59 -17.07
CA LEU A 234 -1.56 13.05 -17.23
C LEU A 234 -0.28 13.77 -16.80
N VAL A 235 0.36 13.33 -15.74
CA VAL A 235 1.65 13.88 -15.26
C VAL A 235 2.77 13.57 -16.23
N ASP A 236 2.83 12.36 -16.75
CA ASP A 236 3.82 11.96 -17.75
C ASP A 236 3.65 12.75 -19.05
N ALA A 237 2.40 13.07 -19.44
CA ALA A 237 2.08 13.93 -20.58
C ALA A 237 2.40 15.43 -20.32
N LEU A 238 2.25 15.92 -19.10
CA LEU A 238 2.31 17.36 -18.79
C LEU A 238 3.53 17.80 -17.96
N PHE A 239 4.37 16.87 -17.46
CA PHE A 239 5.54 17.17 -16.61
C PHE A 239 5.22 18.06 -15.40
N THR A 240 4.07 17.88 -14.74
CA THR A 240 3.68 18.68 -13.57
C THR A 240 3.56 17.83 -12.32
N ASP A 241 4.45 18.13 -11.37
CA ASP A 241 4.47 17.57 -10.00
C ASP A 241 3.27 18.14 -9.21
N LYS A 242 2.12 17.46 -9.25
CA LYS A 242 1.04 17.74 -8.28
C LYS A 242 0.65 16.44 -7.59
N SER A 243 1.00 16.33 -6.32
CA SER A 243 0.47 15.31 -5.43
C SER A 243 -1.05 15.38 -5.38
N MET A 244 -1.70 14.22 -5.32
CA MET A 244 -3.16 14.15 -5.17
C MET A 244 -3.54 14.70 -3.80
N SER A 245 -4.29 15.79 -3.77
CA SER A 245 -4.84 16.37 -2.56
C SER A 245 -6.34 16.13 -2.52
N PHE A 246 -6.82 15.35 -1.55
CA PHE A 246 -8.27 15.15 -1.30
C PHE A 246 -9.02 16.43 -0.92
N THR A 247 -8.28 17.50 -0.66
CA THR A 247 -8.87 18.80 -0.32
C THR A 247 -9.56 19.48 -1.50
N SER A 248 -9.37 18.98 -2.73
CA SER A 248 -9.95 19.55 -3.96
C SER A 248 -11.20 18.83 -4.47
N PHE A 249 -11.66 17.74 -3.82
CA PHE A 249 -12.87 17.05 -4.23
C PHE A 249 -14.13 17.83 -3.87
N ASP A 250 -15.07 17.89 -4.82
CA ASP A 250 -16.44 18.33 -4.57
C ASP A 250 -17.31 17.19 -3.99
N GLU A 251 -18.56 17.50 -3.60
CA GLU A 251 -19.48 16.54 -2.98
C GLU A 251 -19.78 15.35 -3.90
N GLN A 252 -19.98 15.58 -5.19
CA GLN A 252 -20.27 14.52 -6.15
C GLN A 252 -19.10 13.57 -6.32
N GLN A 253 -17.88 14.11 -6.38
CA GLN A 253 -16.65 13.32 -6.46
C GLN A 253 -16.42 12.51 -5.18
N MET A 254 -16.69 13.09 -4.00
CA MET A 254 -16.58 12.39 -2.73
C MET A 254 -17.57 11.20 -2.66
N LEU A 255 -18.82 11.43 -3.02
CA LEU A 255 -19.84 10.38 -3.05
C LEU A 255 -19.52 9.30 -4.09
N SER A 256 -19.06 9.67 -5.29
CA SER A 256 -18.71 8.70 -6.35
C SER A 256 -17.57 7.76 -5.95
N LEU A 257 -16.66 8.22 -5.10
CA LEU A 257 -15.58 7.37 -4.57
C LEU A 257 -16.09 6.34 -3.56
N ILE A 258 -17.12 6.67 -2.76
CA ILE A 258 -17.66 5.78 -1.74
C ILE A 258 -18.72 4.84 -2.33
N LYS A 259 -19.59 5.32 -3.22
CA LYS A 259 -20.62 4.48 -3.88
C LYS A 259 -20.05 3.20 -4.44
N SER A 260 -20.74 2.11 -4.20
CA SER A 260 -20.41 0.77 -4.74
C SER A 260 -20.60 0.69 -6.24
#